data_62f2f82dcf7680299affe0455511b511
#
_entry.id   62f2f82dcf7680299affe0455511b511
#
_cell.length_a   1.000
_cell.length_b   1.000
_cell.length_c   1.000
_cell.angle_alpha   90.00
_cell.angle_beta   90.00
_cell.angle_gamma   90.00
#
_symmetry.space_group_name_H-M   'P 1'
#
loop_
_entity.id
_entity.type
_entity.pdbx_description
1 polymer ?
#
loop_
_entity_poly.entity_id
_entity_poly.type
_entity_poly.pdbx_seq_one_letter_code
_entity_poly.pdbx_strand_id
1 'polypeptide(L)'
;MARPESQASAPSVPAADRPAGDAGPAAPDAADQRQADYFVRVLSQNRRLIEQRLDDYQKAIVTAQAGGDVDAVCNLRRMARIEEQDRDDLDGMLERLRSRFARRAQAEQALSPRHRPAVR
;
A
#
# COMPACT_ATOMS: atom_id res chain seq x y z
N MET A 1 -16.25 -41.74 -8.53
CA MET A 1 -15.90 -41.49 -8.44
C MET A 1 -14.95 -40.82 -8.42
N ALA A 2 -14.63 -40.57 -8.46
CA ALA A 2 -13.73 -40.07 -8.51
C ALA A 2 -13.19 -39.00 -8.28
N ARG A 3 -13.26 -38.66 -8.19
CA ARG A 3 -12.75 -37.84 -8.07
C ARG A 3 -12.05 -37.17 -7.60
N PRO A 4 -12.06 -37.01 -7.63
CA PRO A 4 -11.51 -36.41 -7.29
C PRO A 4 -10.60 -35.89 -6.90
N GLU A 5 -10.65 -35.87 -6.91
CA GLU A 5 -9.91 -35.46 -6.57
C GLU A 5 -9.08 -34.81 -6.63
N SER A 6 -9.04 -34.82 -6.96
CA SER A 6 -8.22 -34.28 -7.22
C SER A 6 -7.83 -33.28 -6.91
N GLN A 7 -8.00 -33.09 -6.71
CA GLN A 7 -7.60 -32.25 -6.50
C GLN A 7 -6.88 -31.71 -6.08
N ALA A 8 -7.04 -31.47 -6.22
CA ALA A 8 -6.60 -30.93 -5.66
C ALA A 8 -5.45 -30.62 -5.38
N SER A 9 -5.24 -30.85 -5.09
CA SER A 9 -4.16 -30.83 -4.74
C SER A 9 -3.32 -29.94 -5.17
N ALA A 10 -3.32 -29.85 -5.88
CA ALA A 10 -2.53 -29.10 -6.43
C ALA A 10 -2.08 -27.96 -5.83
N PRO A 11 -2.77 -27.45 -5.34
CA PRO A 11 -2.48 -26.26 -4.85
C PRO A 11 -1.29 -26.16 -4.14
N SER A 12 -1.15 -26.90 -3.40
CA SER A 12 -0.14 -26.75 -2.57
C SER A 12 1.11 -26.56 -3.22
N VAL A 13 1.23 -26.98 -4.26
CA VAL A 13 2.39 -26.83 -4.85
C VAL A 13 3.08 -25.57 -4.79
N PRO A 14 2.47 -24.60 -4.98
CA PRO A 14 3.12 -23.35 -5.00
C PRO A 14 3.94 -23.13 -3.84
N ALA A 15 3.47 -23.51 -2.83
CA ALA A 15 4.18 -23.27 -1.66
C ALA A 15 5.51 -23.86 -1.78
N ALA A 16 5.55 -24.91 -2.30
CA ALA A 16 6.76 -25.55 -2.35
C ALA A 16 7.74 -24.75 -3.06
N ASP A 17 7.32 -24.07 -3.89
CA ASP A 17 8.23 -23.37 -4.57
C ASP A 17 8.94 -22.35 -3.92
N ARG A 18 8.65 -21.99 -2.87
CA ARG A 18 9.25 -20.99 -2.31
C ARG A 18 10.51 -21.36 -2.01
N PRO A 19 11.37 -21.40 -2.60
CA PRO A 19 12.62 -21.78 -2.33
C PRO A 19 13.32 -20.76 -1.79
N ALA A 20 12.76 -19.93 -1.69
CA ALA A 20 13.34 -18.92 -1.22
C ALA A 20 14.42 -19.15 -0.40
N GLY A 21 14.33 -19.97 0.25
CA GLY A 21 15.25 -20.09 1.18
C GLY A 21 16.57 -19.97 0.77
N ASP A 22 16.80 -20.35 -0.31
CA ASP A 22 18.03 -20.35 -0.64
C ASP A 22 18.68 -19.13 -0.73
N ALA A 23 18.12 -18.21 -0.61
CA ALA A 23 18.73 -17.04 -0.82
C ALA A 23 19.74 -16.72 0.12
N GLY A 24 20.64 -16.00 -0.15
CA GLY A 24 21.62 -15.56 0.80
C GLY A 24 21.08 -14.49 1.68
N PRO A 25 21.86 -14.03 2.59
CA PRO A 25 21.43 -13.04 3.53
C PRO A 25 20.94 -11.78 2.85
N ALA A 26 21.55 -11.41 1.80
CA ALA A 26 21.17 -10.19 1.18
C ALA A 26 19.88 -10.34 0.41
N ALA A 27 19.59 -11.49 -0.07
CA ALA A 27 18.44 -11.66 -0.88
C ALA A 27 17.14 -11.34 -0.15
N PRO A 28 16.95 -11.73 1.09
CA PRO A 28 15.73 -11.38 1.77
C PRO A 28 15.53 -9.88 1.88
N ASP A 29 16.61 -9.14 2.12
CA ASP A 29 16.48 -7.71 2.21
C ASP A 29 16.10 -7.11 0.87
N ALA A 30 16.69 -7.59 -0.22
CA ALA A 30 16.33 -7.08 -1.53
C ALA A 30 14.89 -7.41 -1.88
N ALA A 31 14.45 -8.61 -1.52
CA ALA A 31 13.09 -8.99 -1.79
C ALA A 31 12.12 -8.15 -0.97
N ASP A 32 12.44 -7.89 0.27
CA ASP A 32 11.62 -7.06 1.10
C ASP A 32 11.54 -5.65 0.55
N GLN A 33 12.64 -5.13 0.06
CA GLN A 33 12.65 -3.81 -0.49
C GLN A 33 11.75 -3.73 -1.72
N ARG A 34 11.83 -4.71 -2.59
CA ARG A 34 11.00 -4.71 -3.78
C ARG A 34 9.53 -4.84 -3.43
N GLN A 35 9.22 -5.66 -2.45
CA GLN A 35 7.84 -5.83 -2.03
C GLN A 35 7.30 -4.54 -1.44
N ALA A 36 8.10 -3.87 -0.66
CA ALA A 36 7.67 -2.62 -0.07
C ALA A 36 7.51 -1.54 -1.12
N ASP A 37 8.39 -1.50 -2.12
CA ASP A 37 8.24 -0.57 -3.21
C ASP A 37 6.94 -0.82 -3.96
N TYR A 38 6.61 -2.08 -4.15
CA TYR A 38 5.36 -2.44 -4.79
C TYR A 38 4.16 -1.93 -3.99
N PHE A 39 4.18 -2.15 -2.68
CA PHE A 39 3.10 -1.68 -1.84
C PHE A 39 2.98 -0.16 -1.87
N VAL A 40 4.10 0.54 -1.83
CA VAL A 40 4.06 1.99 -1.90
C VAL A 40 3.38 2.43 -3.20
N ARG A 41 3.72 1.77 -4.30
CA ARG A 41 3.10 2.13 -5.57
C ARG A 41 1.61 1.86 -5.58
N VAL A 42 1.19 0.70 -5.05
CA VAL A 42 -0.21 0.35 -5.03
C VAL A 42 -1.00 1.31 -4.14
N LEU A 43 -0.47 1.58 -2.96
CA LEU A 43 -1.16 2.48 -2.04
C LEU A 43 -1.22 3.89 -2.60
N SER A 44 -0.15 4.34 -3.25
CA SER A 44 -0.14 5.67 -3.84
C SER A 44 -1.13 5.77 -4.97
N GLN A 45 -1.28 4.71 -5.75
CA GLN A 45 -2.26 4.71 -6.82
C GLN A 45 -3.67 4.71 -6.27
N ASN A 46 -3.92 3.93 -5.23
CA ASN A 46 -5.23 3.94 -4.58
C ASN A 46 -5.55 5.31 -4.01
N ARG A 47 -4.54 5.96 -3.44
CA ARG A 47 -4.75 7.29 -2.92
C ARG A 47 -5.16 8.26 -4.01
N ARG A 48 -4.53 8.16 -5.16
CA ARG A 48 -4.92 9.02 -6.28
C ARG A 48 -6.35 8.78 -6.73
N LEU A 49 -6.78 7.53 -6.73
CA LEU A 49 -8.16 7.22 -7.10
C LEU A 49 -9.14 7.80 -6.09
N ILE A 50 -8.80 7.76 -4.82
CA ILE A 50 -9.65 8.36 -3.79
C ILE A 50 -9.70 9.87 -3.99
N GLU A 51 -8.58 10.50 -4.25
CA GLU A 51 -8.57 11.93 -4.50
C GLU A 51 -9.45 12.30 -5.68
N GLN A 52 -9.42 11.49 -6.71
CA GLN A 52 -10.26 11.75 -7.87
C GLN A 52 -11.73 11.60 -7.51
N ARG A 53 -12.09 10.60 -6.73
CA ARG A 53 -13.47 10.44 -6.29
C ARG A 53 -13.91 11.61 -5.40
N LEU A 54 -13.02 12.08 -4.54
CA LEU A 54 -13.34 13.22 -3.71
C LEU A 54 -13.58 14.47 -4.54
N ASP A 55 -12.79 14.67 -5.59
CA ASP A 55 -13.01 15.78 -6.47
C ASP A 55 -14.36 15.67 -7.16
N ASP A 56 -14.73 14.48 -7.58
CA ASP A 56 -16.03 14.25 -8.20
C ASP A 56 -17.18 14.53 -7.23
N TYR A 57 -17.02 14.10 -5.98
CA TYR A 57 -18.06 14.39 -4.98
C TYR A 57 -18.18 15.88 -4.74
N GLN A 58 -17.05 16.59 -4.72
CA GLN A 58 -17.09 18.01 -4.51
C GLN A 58 -17.87 18.70 -5.63
N LYS A 59 -17.61 18.30 -6.86
CA LYS A 59 -18.32 18.85 -7.98
C LYS A 59 -19.81 18.55 -7.93
N ALA A 60 -20.15 17.33 -7.55
CA ALA A 60 -21.53 16.93 -7.43
C ALA A 60 -22.24 17.69 -6.33
N ILE A 61 -21.52 17.97 -5.23
CA ILE A 61 -22.11 18.75 -4.14
C ILE A 61 -22.43 20.15 -4.61
N VAL A 62 -21.52 20.76 -5.35
CA VAL A 62 -21.78 22.10 -5.85
C VAL A 62 -23.01 22.12 -6.75
N THR A 63 -23.13 21.13 -7.62
CA THR A 63 -24.28 21.02 -8.50
C THR A 63 -25.57 20.83 -7.69
N ALA A 64 -25.54 19.94 -6.71
CA ALA A 64 -26.72 19.68 -5.89
C ALA A 64 -27.11 20.90 -5.08
N GLN A 65 -26.12 21.65 -4.58
CA GLN A 65 -26.42 22.87 -3.84
C GLN A 65 -27.07 23.89 -4.75
N ALA A 66 -26.58 24.03 -5.95
CA ALA A 66 -27.17 24.98 -6.89
C ALA A 66 -28.60 24.62 -7.22
N GLY A 67 -28.91 23.33 -7.22
CA GLY A 67 -30.29 22.90 -7.47
C GLY A 67 -31.16 22.82 -6.24
N GLY A 68 -30.62 23.13 -5.08
CA GLY A 68 -31.41 23.08 -3.85
C GLY A 68 -31.73 21.69 -3.37
N ASP A 69 -30.98 20.69 -3.83
CA ASP A 69 -31.25 19.31 -3.46
C ASP A 69 -30.52 18.98 -2.18
N VAL A 70 -31.16 19.24 -1.06
CA VAL A 70 -30.54 19.08 0.25
C VAL A 70 -30.21 17.63 0.54
N ASP A 71 -31.07 16.72 0.16
CA ASP A 71 -30.83 15.31 0.45
C ASP A 71 -29.61 14.82 -0.32
N ALA A 72 -29.48 15.23 -1.57
CA ALA A 72 -28.33 14.85 -2.35
C ALA A 72 -27.05 15.41 -1.74
N VAL A 73 -27.09 16.66 -1.27
CA VAL A 73 -25.92 17.25 -0.64
C VAL A 73 -25.53 16.45 0.60
N CYS A 74 -26.49 16.08 1.43
CA CYS A 74 -26.20 15.32 2.63
C CYS A 74 -25.61 13.95 2.31
N ASN A 75 -26.15 13.28 1.32
CA ASN A 75 -25.64 11.97 0.94
C ASN A 75 -24.24 12.07 0.35
N LEU A 76 -24.01 13.05 -0.51
CA LEU A 76 -22.70 13.22 -1.12
C LEU A 76 -21.65 13.56 -0.07
N ARG A 77 -21.99 14.39 0.89
CA ARG A 77 -21.07 14.71 1.96
C ARG A 77 -20.74 13.50 2.80
N ARG A 78 -21.71 12.63 3.04
CA ARG A 78 -21.46 11.41 3.80
C ARG A 78 -20.51 10.52 3.04
N MET A 79 -20.72 10.36 1.73
CA MET A 79 -19.85 9.52 0.93
C MET A 79 -18.44 10.12 0.86
N ALA A 80 -18.35 11.44 0.77
CA ALA A 80 -17.06 12.09 0.74
C ALA A 80 -16.29 11.84 2.04
N ARG A 81 -16.99 11.85 3.17
CA ARG A 81 -16.32 11.61 4.44
C ARG A 81 -15.75 10.20 4.53
N ILE A 82 -16.46 9.22 3.95
CA ILE A 82 -15.95 7.87 3.93
C ILE A 82 -14.66 7.81 3.10
N GLU A 83 -14.66 8.48 1.96
CA GLU A 83 -13.46 8.48 1.13
C GLU A 83 -12.31 9.23 1.83
N GLU A 84 -12.62 10.29 2.54
CA GLU A 84 -11.60 11.02 3.28
C GLU A 84 -10.97 10.15 4.35
N GLN A 85 -11.79 9.34 5.02
CA GLN A 85 -11.27 8.43 6.03
C GLN A 85 -10.36 7.39 5.38
N ASP A 86 -10.78 6.86 4.25
CA ASP A 86 -9.96 5.89 3.54
C ASP A 86 -8.64 6.52 3.11
N ARG A 87 -8.67 7.78 2.66
CA ARG A 87 -7.45 8.47 2.28
C ARG A 87 -6.52 8.62 3.48
N ASP A 88 -7.08 8.99 4.63
CA ASP A 88 -6.27 9.16 5.82
C ASP A 88 -5.65 7.83 6.24
N ASP A 89 -6.40 6.75 6.11
CA ASP A 89 -5.87 5.43 6.44
C ASP A 89 -4.71 5.07 5.52
N LEU A 90 -4.87 5.35 4.22
CA LEU A 90 -3.78 5.09 3.27
C LEU A 90 -2.56 5.94 3.57
N ASP A 91 -2.78 7.21 3.93
CA ASP A 91 -1.67 8.08 4.28
C ASP A 91 -0.92 7.52 5.49
N GLY A 92 -1.65 7.00 6.46
CA GLY A 92 -1.03 6.38 7.62
C GLY A 92 -0.20 5.16 7.25
N MET A 93 -0.72 4.34 6.35
CA MET A 93 0.03 3.18 5.91
C MET A 93 1.28 3.58 5.16
N LEU A 94 1.17 4.57 4.27
CA LEU A 94 2.32 5.04 3.52
C LEU A 94 3.38 5.62 4.44
N GLU A 95 2.94 6.37 5.45
CA GLU A 95 3.87 6.96 6.38
C GLU A 95 4.61 5.88 7.17
N ARG A 96 3.90 4.85 7.59
CA ARG A 96 4.54 3.77 8.34
C ARG A 96 5.54 3.01 7.47
N LEU A 97 5.23 2.81 6.21
CA LEU A 97 6.16 2.14 5.32
C LEU A 97 7.42 2.98 5.11
N ARG A 98 7.24 4.27 4.89
CA ARG A 98 8.38 5.15 4.69
C ARG A 98 9.24 5.26 5.92
N SER A 99 8.60 5.33 7.08
CA SER A 99 9.35 5.40 8.33
C SER A 99 10.15 4.13 8.55
N ARG A 100 9.56 3.01 8.24
CA ARG A 100 10.25 1.74 8.41
C ARG A 100 11.46 1.66 7.49
N PHE A 101 11.31 2.12 6.26
CA PHE A 101 12.43 2.13 5.36
C PHE A 101 13.50 3.09 5.81
N ALA A 102 13.15 4.26 6.28
CA ALA A 102 14.13 5.22 6.74
C ALA A 102 14.92 4.66 7.90
N ARG A 103 14.23 4.00 8.82
CA ARG A 103 14.93 3.41 9.95
C ARG A 103 15.88 2.30 9.53
N ARG A 104 15.42 1.49 8.56
CA ARG A 104 16.26 0.43 8.11
C ARG A 104 17.49 0.97 7.39
N ALA A 105 17.33 1.99 6.57
CA ALA A 105 18.44 2.59 5.89
C ALA A 105 19.42 3.19 6.87
N GLN A 106 18.93 3.82 7.90
CA GLN A 106 19.82 4.38 8.91
C GLN A 106 20.57 3.30 9.67
N ALA A 107 19.89 2.23 9.99
CA ALA A 107 20.55 1.13 10.66
C ALA A 107 21.63 0.52 9.80
N GLU A 108 21.39 0.40 8.54
CA GLU A 108 22.38 -0.14 7.66
C GLU A 108 23.56 0.76 7.53
N GLN A 109 23.33 2.05 7.47
CA GLN A 109 24.43 2.97 7.41
C GLN A 109 25.22 2.97 8.69
N ALA A 110 24.57 2.85 9.81
CA ALA A 110 25.27 2.82 11.07
C ALA A 110 26.16 1.60 11.18
N LEU A 111 25.74 0.51 10.56
CA LEU A 111 26.54 -0.67 10.66
C LEU A 111 27.63 -0.70 9.61
N SER A 112 27.61 0.12 8.65
CA SER A 112 28.57 0.07 7.58
C SER A 112 29.84 0.78 7.93
N PRO A 113 30.90 0.11 7.98
CA PRO A 113 32.13 0.72 8.39
C PRO A 113 32.61 1.74 7.43
N ARG A 114 32.35 1.56 6.21
CA ARG A 114 32.78 2.43 5.35
C ARG A 114 32.31 3.75 5.50
N HIS A 115 31.39 3.93 6.19
CA HIS A 115 30.87 5.16 6.34
C HIS A 115 31.69 6.02 7.12
N ARG A 116 32.50 5.62 7.83
CA ARG A 116 33.17 6.38 8.63
C ARG A 116 34.05 7.10 8.03
N PRO A 117 34.06 7.85 7.61
CA PRO A 117 34.85 8.45 6.91
C PRO A 117 35.70 9.21 7.49
N ALA A 118 35.60 9.60 7.68
CA ALA A 118 36.25 10.26 7.98
C ALA A 118 37.02 10.38 8.70
N VAL A 119 37.17 10.41 8.91
CA VAL A 119 37.82 10.37 9.56
C VAL A 119 38.77 11.03 9.46
N ARG A 120 39.15 11.44 9.34
CA ARG A 120 40.04 12.04 9.26
C ARG A 120 40.13 12.69 9.37
#